data_e6cb342327f9eaa29686dc192177019a
#
_entry.id   e6cb342327f9eaa29686dc192177019a
#
_cell.length_a   1.000
_cell.length_b   1.000
_cell.length_c   1.000
_cell.angle_alpha   90.00
_cell.angle_beta   90.00
_cell.angle_gamma   90.00
#
_symmetry.space_group_name_H-M   'P 1'
#
loop_
_entity.id
_entity.type
_entity.pdbx_description
1 polymer ?
#
loop_
_entity_poly.entity_id
_entity_poly.type
_entity_poly.pdbx_seq_one_letter_code
_entity_poly.pdbx_strand_id
1 'polypeptide(L)'
;MNQDNLIEIRDLAVEFGIGDRVQRVVEGVSFDIKRGETLALVGESGSGKSVTAHSILRLLPYPLARHPAGSITYSGQNLLELSEKTIRHIRGNRIAMIFQEPMTSLNPLHSIEKQINEVLGIHKGLTGKVATKRTLELLEMVGIPEPHKRLKALPHELSGGQRQRVMIAMALANEPELLIADEPTTALDVTVQLKILDLLKELQARLGMALLLISHDLNLVRRIAHRVCVMQRGCIVEQASCEELFRSPQHPYTRELLGAEPSGGPASNKIGAPLLEVEDLKVWFPIKKGLLKRTVDHVKAVDGINFSLPQGQTLGIVGESGSGKSTLGLAILRLIGSKGAIRFEGKQLDCLTQSEVRPLRREMQVVFQDPFGSLSPRMCVNDIVGEGLRIHKMGTAAEQEAAIIAALKEVGLDPETRHRYPHEFSGGQRQRIAIARALVLKPALILLDEPTSALDRTVQRQVVELLRSLQAKYNLTYLFISHDLAVVKALSHQLMVVKHGQVVEQGDAQSIFAAPQHPYTQQLLEAAFLAPATAQ
;
A
#
# COMPACT_ATOMS: atom_id res chain seq x y z
N MET A 1 7.74 -36.14 -16.37
CA MET A 1 7.42 -34.70 -16.33
C MET A 1 6.09 -34.49 -17.02
N ASN A 2 5.13 -33.89 -16.34
CA ASN A 2 3.86 -33.53 -16.96
C ASN A 2 4.17 -32.47 -18.03
N GLN A 3 3.82 -32.69 -19.27
CA GLN A 3 4.15 -31.77 -20.39
C GLN A 3 3.51 -30.38 -20.26
N ASP A 4 2.56 -30.21 -19.30
CA ASP A 4 1.83 -28.97 -19.06
C ASP A 4 2.53 -28.01 -18.07
N ASN A 5 3.50 -28.51 -17.27
CA ASN A 5 4.16 -27.65 -16.27
C ASN A 5 5.23 -26.76 -16.93
N LEU A 6 5.09 -25.44 -16.72
CA LEU A 6 6.08 -24.45 -17.17
C LEU A 6 7.22 -24.31 -16.14
N ILE A 7 6.86 -24.20 -14.86
CA ILE A 7 7.79 -24.17 -13.72
C ILE A 7 7.41 -25.27 -12.74
N GLU A 8 8.42 -25.91 -12.18
CA GLU A 8 8.26 -26.89 -11.11
C GLU A 8 9.24 -26.58 -9.98
N ILE A 9 8.73 -26.32 -8.79
CA ILE A 9 9.49 -26.06 -7.58
C ILE A 9 9.33 -27.26 -6.67
N ARG A 10 10.43 -27.85 -6.19
CA ARG A 10 10.44 -29.03 -5.30
C ARG A 10 11.35 -28.77 -4.11
N ASP A 11 10.77 -28.94 -2.92
CA ASP A 11 11.43 -28.89 -1.62
C ASP A 11 12.37 -27.69 -1.43
N LEU A 12 11.99 -26.53 -2.00
CA LEU A 12 12.80 -25.32 -1.97
C LEU A 12 13.01 -24.84 -0.55
N ALA A 13 14.27 -24.68 -0.16
CA ALA A 13 14.66 -24.04 1.08
C ALA A 13 15.55 -22.82 0.78
N VAL A 14 15.33 -21.73 1.55
CA VAL A 14 16.12 -20.51 1.45
C VAL A 14 16.56 -20.04 2.83
N GLU A 15 17.84 -19.74 2.96
CA GLU A 15 18.46 -19.26 4.16
C GLU A 15 19.18 -17.93 3.92
N PHE A 16 19.19 -17.06 4.94
CA PHE A 16 19.97 -15.82 4.97
C PHE A 16 20.90 -15.82 6.15
N GLY A 17 22.13 -15.39 5.94
CA GLY A 17 23.10 -15.20 7.02
C GLY A 17 24.51 -15.69 6.69
N ILE A 18 25.43 -15.46 7.63
CA ILE A 18 26.83 -15.85 7.55
C ILE A 18 27.23 -16.50 8.89
N GLY A 19 27.97 -17.62 8.83
CA GLY A 19 28.45 -18.34 10.01
C GLY A 19 27.29 -18.86 10.87
N ASP A 20 27.33 -18.62 12.18
CA ASP A 20 26.36 -19.12 13.15
C ASP A 20 25.00 -18.35 13.17
N ARG A 21 24.91 -17.26 12.40
CA ARG A 21 23.68 -16.45 12.31
C ARG A 21 22.96 -16.69 11.00
N VAL A 22 22.46 -17.92 10.84
CA VAL A 22 21.67 -18.31 9.67
C VAL A 22 20.20 -18.39 10.08
N GLN A 23 19.35 -17.71 9.31
CA GLN A 23 17.89 -17.75 9.46
C GLN A 23 17.29 -18.41 8.23
N ARG A 24 16.54 -19.49 8.42
CA ARG A 24 15.74 -20.12 7.36
C ARG A 24 14.45 -19.32 7.18
N VAL A 25 14.19 -18.90 5.95
CA VAL A 25 13.03 -18.06 5.58
C VAL A 25 12.03 -18.84 4.73
N VAL A 26 12.50 -19.81 3.94
CA VAL A 26 11.65 -20.72 3.16
C VAL A 26 12.07 -22.14 3.46
N GLU A 27 11.09 -23.03 3.68
CA GLU A 27 11.33 -24.41 4.10
C GLU A 27 10.40 -25.39 3.37
N GLY A 28 10.97 -26.23 2.51
CA GLY A 28 10.26 -27.34 1.86
C GLY A 28 9.13 -26.91 0.92
N VAL A 29 9.23 -25.73 0.31
CA VAL A 29 8.20 -25.21 -0.59
C VAL A 29 8.17 -25.98 -1.90
N SER A 30 7.00 -26.55 -2.23
CA SER A 30 6.78 -27.31 -3.45
C SER A 30 5.47 -26.93 -4.14
N PHE A 31 5.52 -26.51 -5.39
CA PHE A 31 4.39 -26.24 -6.27
C PHE A 31 4.81 -26.23 -7.73
N ASP A 32 3.82 -26.25 -8.61
CA ASP A 32 4.03 -26.13 -10.06
C ASP A 32 3.18 -24.97 -10.63
N ILE A 33 3.61 -24.42 -11.76
CA ILE A 33 2.89 -23.42 -12.53
C ILE A 33 2.71 -23.99 -13.95
N LYS A 34 1.46 -24.09 -14.39
CA LYS A 34 1.13 -24.57 -15.74
C LYS A 34 1.17 -23.44 -16.76
N ARG A 35 1.33 -23.78 -18.03
CA ARG A 35 1.24 -22.81 -19.13
C ARG A 35 -0.14 -22.15 -19.15
N GLY A 36 -0.18 -20.82 -19.29
CA GLY A 36 -1.43 -20.05 -19.32
C GLY A 36 -2.18 -19.97 -17.99
N GLU A 37 -1.66 -20.59 -16.91
CA GLU A 37 -2.28 -20.55 -15.58
C GLU A 37 -1.93 -19.26 -14.82
N THR A 38 -2.87 -18.77 -14.01
CA THR A 38 -2.58 -17.83 -12.92
C THR A 38 -2.52 -18.61 -11.62
N LEU A 39 -1.34 -18.72 -11.03
CA LEU A 39 -1.13 -19.23 -9.67
C LEU A 39 -0.94 -18.03 -8.73
N ALA A 40 -1.73 -17.96 -7.67
CA ALA A 40 -1.53 -16.95 -6.62
C ALA A 40 -0.75 -17.54 -5.43
N LEU A 41 0.21 -16.77 -4.93
CA LEU A 41 0.94 -17.05 -3.70
C LEU A 41 0.53 -16.01 -2.65
N VAL A 42 -0.19 -16.45 -1.60
CA VAL A 42 -0.79 -15.58 -0.60
C VAL A 42 -0.30 -15.87 0.82
N GLY A 43 -0.45 -14.93 1.73
CA GLY A 43 -0.05 -15.06 3.14
C GLY A 43 0.37 -13.70 3.71
N GLU A 44 0.64 -13.64 5.01
CA GLU A 44 1.09 -12.42 5.70
C GLU A 44 2.46 -11.93 5.24
N SER A 45 2.79 -10.67 5.57
CA SER A 45 4.12 -10.11 5.34
C SER A 45 5.17 -10.97 6.08
N GLY A 46 6.30 -11.24 5.41
CA GLY A 46 7.35 -12.08 5.97
C GLY A 46 7.09 -13.60 5.90
N SER A 47 6.00 -14.07 5.28
CA SER A 47 5.73 -15.52 5.11
C SER A 47 6.64 -16.23 4.09
N GLY A 48 7.50 -15.49 3.36
CA GLY A 48 8.45 -16.05 2.39
C GLY A 48 8.04 -15.95 0.91
N LYS A 49 6.89 -15.36 0.57
CA LYS A 49 6.36 -15.25 -0.80
C LYS A 49 7.33 -14.63 -1.81
N SER A 50 7.75 -13.39 -1.54
CA SER A 50 8.68 -12.67 -2.42
C SER A 50 10.05 -13.34 -2.49
N VAL A 51 10.52 -13.94 -1.38
CA VAL A 51 11.77 -14.72 -1.35
C VAL A 51 11.67 -15.92 -2.27
N THR A 52 10.56 -16.66 -2.24
CA THR A 52 10.30 -17.80 -3.14
C THR A 52 10.26 -17.36 -4.60
N ALA A 53 9.57 -16.26 -4.92
CA ALA A 53 9.48 -15.73 -6.27
C ALA A 53 10.84 -15.22 -6.81
N HIS A 54 11.59 -14.48 -5.98
CA HIS A 54 12.93 -14.00 -6.34
C HIS A 54 13.93 -15.15 -6.53
N SER A 55 13.73 -16.29 -5.86
CA SER A 55 14.54 -17.49 -6.05
C SER A 55 14.43 -18.05 -7.46
N ILE A 56 13.27 -17.96 -8.12
CA ILE A 56 13.05 -18.44 -9.50
C ILE A 56 14.04 -17.77 -10.45
N LEU A 57 14.27 -16.47 -10.27
CA LEU A 57 15.19 -15.70 -11.09
C LEU A 57 16.58 -15.49 -10.45
N ARG A 58 16.84 -16.10 -9.28
CA ARG A 58 18.09 -15.91 -8.52
C ARG A 58 18.40 -14.42 -8.29
N LEU A 59 17.39 -13.65 -7.85
CA LEU A 59 17.51 -12.21 -7.56
C LEU A 59 17.76 -11.91 -6.09
N LEU A 60 17.96 -12.93 -5.25
CA LEU A 60 18.29 -12.76 -3.84
C LEU A 60 19.72 -12.20 -3.66
N PRO A 61 20.05 -11.55 -2.52
CA PRO A 61 21.38 -10.97 -2.27
C PRO A 61 22.41 -12.05 -1.95
N TYR A 62 23.00 -12.67 -2.98
CA TYR A 62 24.09 -13.63 -2.81
C TYR A 62 25.40 -12.91 -2.45
N PRO A 63 26.27 -13.47 -1.58
CA PRO A 63 26.23 -14.80 -0.95
C PRO A 63 25.47 -14.87 0.39
N LEU A 64 24.78 -13.79 0.83
CA LEU A 64 23.98 -13.80 2.06
C LEU A 64 22.82 -14.79 1.98
N ALA A 65 22.14 -14.83 0.84
CA ALA A 65 21.11 -15.82 0.54
C ALA A 65 21.75 -17.13 0.04
N ARG A 66 21.18 -18.27 0.44
CA ARG A 66 21.58 -19.60 0.02
C ARG A 66 20.37 -20.49 -0.20
N HIS A 67 20.49 -21.46 -1.09
CA HIS A 67 19.52 -22.52 -1.33
C HIS A 67 20.10 -23.84 -0.82
N PRO A 68 19.92 -24.20 0.46
CA PRO A 68 20.50 -25.42 1.02
C PRO A 68 19.86 -26.70 0.48
N ALA A 69 18.62 -26.62 -0.02
CA ALA A 69 17.90 -27.76 -0.60
C ALA A 69 16.89 -27.29 -1.66
N GLY A 70 16.44 -28.23 -2.46
CA GLY A 70 15.39 -28.07 -3.45
C GLY A 70 15.88 -27.73 -4.84
N SER A 71 14.91 -27.65 -5.75
CA SER A 71 15.15 -27.34 -7.17
C SER A 71 14.05 -26.46 -7.73
N ILE A 72 14.38 -25.68 -8.75
CA ILE A 72 13.45 -24.89 -9.55
C ILE A 72 13.68 -25.26 -11.01
N THR A 73 12.77 -26.02 -11.59
CA THR A 73 12.92 -26.55 -12.96
C THR A 73 12.09 -25.72 -13.94
N TYR A 74 12.75 -25.24 -14.99
CA TYR A 74 12.16 -24.58 -16.15
C TYR A 74 12.66 -25.24 -17.42
N SER A 75 11.77 -25.69 -18.29
CA SER A 75 12.14 -26.40 -19.54
C SER A 75 13.15 -27.54 -19.33
N GLY A 76 13.01 -28.30 -18.25
CA GLY A 76 13.88 -29.45 -17.91
C GLY A 76 15.23 -29.09 -17.28
N GLN A 77 15.51 -27.82 -17.04
CA GLN A 77 16.78 -27.35 -16.44
C GLN A 77 16.53 -26.77 -15.03
N ASN A 78 17.40 -27.12 -14.07
CA ASN A 78 17.35 -26.53 -12.72
C ASN A 78 17.97 -25.12 -12.78
N LEU A 79 17.12 -24.10 -12.57
CA LEU A 79 17.52 -22.68 -12.61
C LEU A 79 18.56 -22.31 -11.55
N LEU A 80 18.57 -23.03 -10.40
CA LEU A 80 19.50 -22.75 -9.31
C LEU A 80 20.95 -23.13 -9.64
N GLU A 81 21.13 -24.07 -10.58
CA GLU A 81 22.44 -24.61 -11.00
C GLU A 81 22.99 -23.95 -12.26
N LEU A 82 22.18 -23.15 -12.97
CA LEU A 82 22.61 -22.50 -14.20
C LEU A 82 23.75 -21.50 -13.95
N SER A 83 24.63 -21.37 -14.98
CA SER A 83 25.64 -20.31 -14.98
C SER A 83 24.96 -18.93 -15.00
N GLU A 84 25.65 -17.91 -14.48
CA GLU A 84 25.14 -16.53 -14.50
C GLU A 84 24.89 -16.04 -15.94
N LYS A 85 25.68 -16.47 -16.88
CA LYS A 85 25.48 -16.18 -18.32
C LYS A 85 24.17 -16.75 -18.82
N THR A 86 23.85 -18.00 -18.45
CA THR A 86 22.63 -18.70 -18.92
C THR A 86 21.38 -18.09 -18.28
N ILE A 87 21.40 -17.85 -16.97
CA ILE A 87 20.23 -17.29 -16.28
C ILE A 87 19.89 -15.87 -16.76
N ARG A 88 20.88 -15.06 -17.18
CA ARG A 88 20.65 -13.73 -17.79
C ARG A 88 19.84 -13.79 -19.08
N HIS A 89 19.96 -14.87 -19.87
CA HIS A 89 19.14 -15.05 -21.07
C HIS A 89 17.67 -15.40 -20.75
N ILE A 90 17.41 -15.90 -19.54
CA ILE A 90 16.05 -16.23 -19.07
C ILE A 90 15.42 -15.00 -18.41
N ARG A 91 16.17 -14.28 -17.55
CA ARG A 91 15.70 -13.07 -16.86
C ARG A 91 15.27 -11.99 -17.84
N GLY A 92 14.04 -11.49 -17.71
CA GLY A 92 13.49 -10.43 -18.55
C GLY A 92 13.20 -10.81 -19.99
N ASN A 93 13.48 -12.05 -20.39
CA ASN A 93 13.19 -12.59 -21.72
C ASN A 93 12.11 -13.67 -21.66
N ARG A 94 12.41 -14.83 -21.04
CA ARG A 94 11.45 -15.94 -20.90
C ARG A 94 10.63 -15.84 -19.62
N ILE A 95 11.25 -15.38 -18.56
CA ILE A 95 10.61 -15.13 -17.26
C ILE A 95 10.86 -13.67 -16.91
N ALA A 96 9.80 -12.90 -16.80
CA ALA A 96 9.85 -11.49 -16.44
C ALA A 96 9.23 -11.26 -15.05
N MET A 97 9.57 -10.14 -14.42
CA MET A 97 9.09 -9.80 -13.09
C MET A 97 8.64 -8.34 -13.01
N ILE A 98 7.51 -8.13 -12.37
CA ILE A 98 7.03 -6.82 -11.89
C ILE A 98 7.31 -6.78 -10.39
N PHE A 99 8.08 -5.78 -9.96
CA PHE A 99 8.48 -5.60 -8.57
C PHE A 99 7.42 -4.80 -7.79
N GLN A 100 7.42 -4.95 -6.48
CA GLN A 100 6.45 -4.36 -5.57
C GLN A 100 6.41 -2.82 -5.62
N GLU A 101 7.57 -2.16 -5.78
CA GLU A 101 7.66 -0.69 -5.76
C GLU A 101 8.07 -0.12 -7.12
N PRO A 102 7.16 0.60 -7.82
CA PRO A 102 7.50 1.26 -9.09
C PRO A 102 8.56 2.35 -8.98
N MET A 103 8.67 2.98 -7.80
CA MET A 103 9.61 4.09 -7.58
C MET A 103 11.06 3.64 -7.51
N THR A 104 11.30 2.44 -7.00
CA THR A 104 12.64 1.84 -6.89
C THR A 104 13.02 1.02 -8.12
N SER A 105 12.03 0.56 -8.88
CA SER A 105 12.22 -0.30 -10.05
C SER A 105 12.52 0.48 -11.34
N LEU A 106 12.03 1.72 -11.46
CA LEU A 106 12.32 2.61 -12.59
C LEU A 106 13.49 3.54 -12.25
N ASN A 107 14.45 3.66 -13.18
CA ASN A 107 15.54 4.62 -13.02
C ASN A 107 15.00 6.05 -13.15
N PRO A 108 15.08 6.88 -12.09
CA PRO A 108 14.51 8.24 -12.09
C PRO A 108 15.18 9.20 -13.07
N LEU A 109 16.39 8.89 -13.53
CA LEU A 109 17.19 9.74 -14.44
C LEU A 109 17.03 9.36 -15.91
N HIS A 110 16.33 8.25 -16.22
CA HIS A 110 16.13 7.79 -17.59
C HIS A 110 14.69 7.98 -18.02
N SER A 111 14.51 8.42 -19.29
CA SER A 111 13.18 8.49 -19.89
C SER A 111 12.54 7.10 -20.02
N ILE A 112 11.21 7.06 -20.09
CA ILE A 112 10.46 5.83 -20.27
C ILE A 112 10.89 5.08 -21.54
N GLU A 113 11.05 5.80 -22.66
CA GLU A 113 11.57 5.24 -23.91
C GLU A 113 12.92 4.55 -23.70
N LYS A 114 13.86 5.22 -23.03
CA LYS A 114 15.21 4.68 -22.83
C LYS A 114 15.18 3.36 -22.07
N GLN A 115 14.38 3.27 -21.03
CA GLN A 115 14.30 2.08 -20.17
C GLN A 115 13.67 0.89 -20.90
N ILE A 116 12.59 1.11 -21.66
CA ILE A 116 11.96 0.04 -22.45
C ILE A 116 12.86 -0.38 -23.61
N ASN A 117 13.47 0.58 -24.32
CA ASN A 117 14.39 0.30 -25.43
C ASN A 117 15.63 -0.49 -24.97
N GLU A 118 16.12 -0.27 -23.75
CA GLU A 118 17.23 -1.02 -23.17
C GLU A 118 16.89 -2.51 -23.07
N VAL A 119 15.72 -2.86 -22.57
CA VAL A 119 15.23 -4.25 -22.48
C VAL A 119 15.14 -4.89 -23.88
N LEU A 120 14.55 -4.17 -24.85
CA LEU A 120 14.44 -4.63 -26.24
C LEU A 120 15.82 -4.80 -26.90
N GLY A 121 16.75 -3.90 -26.62
CA GLY A 121 18.13 -3.94 -27.13
C GLY A 121 18.91 -5.15 -26.61
N ILE A 122 18.84 -5.40 -25.31
CA ILE A 122 19.58 -6.50 -24.66
C ILE A 122 19.12 -7.87 -25.16
N HIS A 123 17.81 -8.08 -25.28
CA HIS A 123 17.26 -9.42 -25.52
C HIS A 123 16.84 -9.70 -26.97
N LYS A 124 16.36 -8.68 -27.68
CA LYS A 124 15.92 -8.82 -29.10
C LYS A 124 16.83 -8.11 -30.09
N GLY A 125 17.88 -7.41 -29.64
CA GLY A 125 18.78 -6.64 -30.49
C GLY A 125 18.11 -5.45 -31.21
N LEU A 126 16.91 -5.03 -30.76
CA LEU A 126 16.18 -3.91 -31.35
C LEU A 126 16.78 -2.59 -30.90
N THR A 127 17.09 -1.70 -31.83
CA THR A 127 17.69 -0.40 -31.55
C THR A 127 17.06 0.73 -32.40
N GLY A 128 17.30 1.99 -31.99
CA GLY A 128 16.88 3.17 -32.75
C GLY A 128 15.38 3.23 -33.00
N LYS A 129 14.97 3.61 -34.21
CA LYS A 129 13.56 3.81 -34.58
C LYS A 129 12.70 2.55 -34.43
N VAL A 130 13.29 1.35 -34.62
CA VAL A 130 12.55 0.08 -34.51
C VAL A 130 12.19 -0.18 -33.04
N ALA A 131 13.14 0.03 -32.11
CA ALA A 131 12.87 -0.07 -30.68
C ALA A 131 11.83 0.96 -30.24
N THR A 132 11.96 2.23 -30.65
CA THR A 132 10.98 3.29 -30.34
C THR A 132 9.57 2.94 -30.83
N LYS A 133 9.43 2.38 -32.04
CA LYS A 133 8.12 1.95 -32.56
C LYS A 133 7.55 0.84 -31.66
N ARG A 134 8.35 -0.17 -31.32
CA ARG A 134 7.91 -1.25 -30.43
C ARG A 134 7.54 -0.73 -29.02
N THR A 135 8.29 0.23 -28.50
CA THR A 135 7.99 0.89 -27.22
C THR A 135 6.63 1.60 -27.25
N LEU A 136 6.30 2.28 -28.35
CA LEU A 136 4.97 2.89 -28.52
C LEU A 136 3.87 1.85 -28.50
N GLU A 137 4.01 0.75 -29.25
CA GLU A 137 3.04 -0.36 -29.26
C GLU A 137 2.83 -0.95 -27.85
N LEU A 138 3.92 -1.10 -27.07
CA LEU A 138 3.85 -1.58 -25.70
C LEU A 138 3.13 -0.59 -24.77
N LEU A 139 3.40 0.71 -24.89
CA LEU A 139 2.73 1.75 -24.11
C LEU A 139 1.24 1.86 -24.44
N GLU A 140 0.86 1.68 -25.73
CA GLU A 140 -0.53 1.60 -26.17
C GLU A 140 -1.21 0.35 -25.59
N MET A 141 -0.55 -0.81 -25.67
CA MET A 141 -1.03 -2.09 -25.15
C MET A 141 -1.36 -2.03 -23.64
N VAL A 142 -0.56 -1.33 -22.86
CA VAL A 142 -0.84 -1.14 -21.42
C VAL A 142 -1.74 0.06 -21.12
N GLY A 143 -2.26 0.75 -22.15
CA GLY A 143 -3.21 1.84 -22.00
C GLY A 143 -2.62 3.13 -21.42
N ILE A 144 -1.38 3.49 -21.76
CA ILE A 144 -0.82 4.81 -21.44
C ILE A 144 -1.47 5.86 -22.35
N PRO A 145 -2.11 6.91 -21.79
CA PRO A 145 -2.70 7.98 -22.61
C PRO A 145 -1.60 8.80 -23.29
N GLU A 146 -1.82 9.14 -24.57
CA GLU A 146 -0.92 9.95 -25.41
C GLU A 146 0.54 9.42 -25.40
N PRO A 147 0.81 8.15 -25.74
CA PRO A 147 2.09 7.49 -25.52
C PRO A 147 3.25 8.23 -26.20
N HIS A 148 3.03 8.86 -27.36
CA HIS A 148 4.03 9.69 -28.07
C HIS A 148 4.57 10.84 -27.20
N LYS A 149 3.70 11.48 -26.40
CA LYS A 149 4.11 12.57 -25.51
C LYS A 149 4.84 12.04 -24.26
N ARG A 150 4.62 10.77 -23.91
CA ARG A 150 5.19 10.15 -22.71
C ARG A 150 6.53 9.46 -22.91
N LEU A 151 6.97 9.23 -24.15
CA LEU A 151 8.28 8.61 -24.45
C LEU A 151 9.44 9.28 -23.71
N LYS A 152 9.49 10.59 -23.73
CA LYS A 152 10.57 11.38 -23.09
C LYS A 152 10.32 11.72 -21.64
N ALA A 153 9.15 11.36 -21.10
CA ALA A 153 8.82 11.61 -19.71
C ALA A 153 9.75 10.82 -18.77
N LEU A 154 10.05 11.41 -17.62
CA LEU A 154 10.75 10.76 -16.52
C LEU A 154 9.73 10.11 -15.57
N PRO A 155 10.12 9.08 -14.80
CA PRO A 155 9.20 8.37 -13.90
C PRO A 155 8.42 9.28 -12.94
N HIS A 156 9.03 10.33 -12.41
CA HIS A 156 8.38 11.26 -11.48
C HIS A 156 7.31 12.17 -12.13
N GLU A 157 7.28 12.26 -13.46
CA GLU A 157 6.27 13.00 -14.21
C GLU A 157 4.98 12.17 -14.48
N LEU A 158 4.99 10.88 -14.07
CA LEU A 158 3.88 9.95 -14.23
C LEU A 158 3.15 9.72 -12.90
N SER A 159 1.84 9.46 -12.95
CA SER A 159 1.08 9.00 -11.79
C SER A 159 1.52 7.58 -11.36
N GLY A 160 1.17 7.15 -10.12
CA GLY A 160 1.47 5.80 -9.63
C GLY A 160 0.99 4.70 -10.57
N GLY A 161 -0.27 4.77 -11.02
CA GLY A 161 -0.83 3.81 -11.96
C GLY A 161 -0.18 3.85 -13.35
N GLN A 162 0.25 5.03 -13.83
CA GLN A 162 1.00 5.13 -15.08
C GLN A 162 2.40 4.52 -14.96
N ARG A 163 3.10 4.73 -13.85
CA ARG A 163 4.39 4.07 -13.57
C ARG A 163 4.25 2.55 -13.54
N GLN A 164 3.20 2.05 -12.89
CA GLN A 164 2.89 0.63 -12.86
C GLN A 164 2.68 0.06 -14.28
N ARG A 165 1.90 0.75 -15.11
CA ARG A 165 1.68 0.36 -16.52
C ARG A 165 2.98 0.36 -17.33
N VAL A 166 3.89 1.31 -17.08
CA VAL A 166 5.22 1.32 -17.70
C VAL A 166 6.04 0.11 -17.26
N MET A 167 6.04 -0.27 -15.99
CA MET A 167 6.72 -1.49 -15.53
C MET A 167 6.14 -2.75 -16.18
N ILE A 168 4.81 -2.82 -16.31
CA ILE A 168 4.15 -3.92 -17.05
C ILE A 168 4.63 -3.92 -18.50
N ALA A 169 4.69 -2.78 -19.19
CA ALA A 169 5.20 -2.66 -20.56
C ALA A 169 6.64 -3.15 -20.69
N MET A 170 7.51 -2.79 -19.73
CA MET A 170 8.90 -3.28 -19.67
C MET A 170 8.96 -4.78 -19.48
N ALA A 171 8.19 -5.34 -18.55
CA ALA A 171 8.16 -6.78 -18.30
C ALA A 171 7.66 -7.58 -19.51
N LEU A 172 6.72 -7.03 -20.29
CA LEU A 172 6.15 -7.65 -21.48
C LEU A 172 6.93 -7.39 -22.77
N ALA A 173 7.98 -6.59 -22.73
CA ALA A 173 8.73 -6.18 -23.94
C ALA A 173 9.20 -7.36 -24.78
N ASN A 174 9.56 -8.46 -24.14
CA ASN A 174 10.06 -9.67 -24.79
C ASN A 174 9.03 -10.81 -24.90
N GLU A 175 7.76 -10.58 -24.55
CA GLU A 175 6.68 -11.57 -24.57
C GLU A 175 7.05 -12.83 -23.76
N PRO A 176 7.18 -12.70 -22.43
CA PRO A 176 7.65 -13.79 -21.58
C PRO A 176 6.64 -14.95 -21.51
N GLU A 177 7.14 -16.15 -21.25
CA GLU A 177 6.30 -17.33 -20.99
C GLU A 177 5.72 -17.32 -19.56
N LEU A 178 6.46 -16.73 -18.60
CA LEU A 178 6.02 -16.52 -17.22
C LEU A 178 6.22 -15.06 -16.83
N LEU A 179 5.16 -14.45 -16.29
CA LEU A 179 5.21 -13.16 -15.60
C LEU A 179 5.07 -13.39 -14.09
N ILE A 180 6.05 -12.96 -13.33
CA ILE A 180 5.98 -12.92 -11.87
C ILE A 180 5.54 -11.50 -11.48
N ALA A 181 4.41 -11.36 -10.79
CA ALA A 181 3.89 -10.09 -10.33
C ALA A 181 3.92 -10.06 -8.79
N ASP A 182 4.95 -9.41 -8.24
CA ASP A 182 5.12 -9.28 -6.80
C ASP A 182 4.39 -8.04 -6.29
N GLU A 183 3.22 -8.25 -5.71
CA GLU A 183 2.31 -7.22 -5.23
C GLU A 183 2.09 -6.07 -6.24
N PRO A 184 1.65 -6.35 -7.46
CA PRO A 184 1.65 -5.38 -8.57
C PRO A 184 0.70 -4.21 -8.38
N THR A 185 -0.12 -4.22 -7.34
CA THR A 185 -1.15 -3.22 -7.07
C THR A 185 -0.97 -2.49 -5.73
N THR A 186 0.08 -2.81 -4.98
CA THR A 186 0.39 -2.15 -3.69
C THR A 186 0.59 -0.64 -3.90
N ALA A 187 0.09 0.17 -2.96
CA ALA A 187 0.09 1.63 -2.99
C ALA A 187 -0.73 2.29 -4.14
N LEU A 188 -1.62 1.53 -4.78
CA LEU A 188 -2.58 2.07 -5.74
C LEU A 188 -3.98 2.10 -5.12
N ASP A 189 -4.81 3.05 -5.57
CA ASP A 189 -6.23 3.06 -5.20
C ASP A 189 -6.99 1.90 -5.85
N VAL A 190 -8.12 1.52 -5.23
CA VAL A 190 -8.89 0.33 -5.60
C VAL A 190 -9.32 0.34 -7.07
N THR A 191 -9.68 1.51 -7.61
CA THR A 191 -10.12 1.61 -9.02
C THR A 191 -8.96 1.38 -10.00
N VAL A 192 -7.75 1.86 -9.67
CA VAL A 192 -6.54 1.62 -10.46
C VAL A 192 -6.08 0.17 -10.29
N GLN A 193 -6.17 -0.40 -9.09
CA GLN A 193 -5.84 -1.81 -8.84
C GLN A 193 -6.64 -2.74 -9.75
N LEU A 194 -7.97 -2.57 -9.81
CA LEU A 194 -8.84 -3.37 -10.67
C LEU A 194 -8.46 -3.25 -12.15
N LYS A 195 -8.24 -2.02 -12.65
CA LYS A 195 -7.80 -1.78 -14.04
C LYS A 195 -6.46 -2.44 -14.36
N ILE A 196 -5.53 -2.52 -13.41
CA ILE A 196 -4.25 -3.22 -13.60
C ILE A 196 -4.47 -4.74 -13.65
N LEU A 197 -5.32 -5.30 -12.80
CA LEU A 197 -5.61 -6.74 -12.81
C LEU A 197 -6.35 -7.16 -14.08
N ASP A 198 -7.35 -6.38 -14.51
CA ASP A 198 -8.07 -6.64 -15.76
C ASP A 198 -7.11 -6.57 -16.96
N LEU A 199 -6.19 -5.60 -16.97
CA LEU A 199 -5.12 -5.50 -17.96
C LEU A 199 -4.21 -6.76 -17.94
N LEU A 200 -3.76 -7.22 -16.76
CA LEU A 200 -2.93 -8.41 -16.66
C LEU A 200 -3.66 -9.66 -17.16
N LYS A 201 -4.95 -9.81 -16.85
CA LYS A 201 -5.80 -10.90 -17.34
C LYS A 201 -5.96 -10.88 -18.86
N GLU A 202 -6.22 -9.71 -19.44
CA GLU A 202 -6.31 -9.54 -20.89
C GLU A 202 -4.99 -9.88 -21.58
N LEU A 203 -3.86 -9.38 -21.05
CA LEU A 203 -2.54 -9.63 -21.60
C LEU A 203 -2.13 -11.11 -21.46
N GLN A 204 -2.49 -11.75 -20.35
CA GLN A 204 -2.28 -13.19 -20.15
C GLN A 204 -3.02 -14.00 -21.24
N ALA A 205 -4.29 -13.73 -21.46
CA ALA A 205 -5.08 -14.42 -22.47
C ALA A 205 -4.52 -14.18 -23.89
N ARG A 206 -4.11 -12.94 -24.20
CA ARG A 206 -3.60 -12.55 -25.50
C ARG A 206 -2.23 -13.15 -25.83
N LEU A 207 -1.34 -13.23 -24.83
CA LEU A 207 0.03 -13.70 -25.01
C LEU A 207 0.22 -15.19 -24.68
N GLY A 208 -0.81 -15.83 -24.08
CA GLY A 208 -0.72 -17.23 -23.64
C GLY A 208 0.29 -17.46 -22.50
N MET A 209 0.68 -16.39 -21.76
CA MET A 209 1.68 -16.48 -20.70
C MET A 209 1.09 -17.03 -19.40
N ALA A 210 1.91 -17.66 -18.57
CA ALA A 210 1.57 -17.97 -17.20
C ALA A 210 1.79 -16.75 -16.30
N LEU A 211 1.04 -16.68 -15.19
CA LEU A 211 1.15 -15.60 -14.20
C LEU A 211 1.36 -16.18 -12.79
N LEU A 212 2.46 -15.81 -12.13
CA LEU A 212 2.63 -16.00 -10.69
C LEU A 212 2.30 -14.69 -9.99
N LEU A 213 1.14 -14.63 -9.35
CA LEU A 213 0.67 -13.45 -8.63
C LEU A 213 0.98 -13.56 -7.14
N ILE A 214 1.78 -12.65 -6.59
CA ILE A 214 1.96 -12.52 -5.16
C ILE A 214 1.05 -11.40 -4.68
N SER A 215 0.23 -11.67 -3.68
CA SER A 215 -0.66 -10.67 -3.10
C SER A 215 -1.01 -11.04 -1.65
N HIS A 216 -1.25 -10.01 -0.85
CA HIS A 216 -1.88 -10.13 0.46
C HIS A 216 -3.39 -9.81 0.40
N ASP A 217 -3.90 -9.34 -0.74
CA ASP A 217 -5.31 -9.05 -0.94
C ASP A 217 -6.04 -10.22 -1.61
N LEU A 218 -6.78 -10.96 -0.79
CA LEU A 218 -7.52 -12.15 -1.22
C LEU A 218 -8.69 -11.83 -2.16
N ASN A 219 -9.28 -10.63 -2.07
CA ASN A 219 -10.34 -10.21 -2.98
C ASN A 219 -9.82 -10.08 -4.42
N LEU A 220 -8.61 -9.52 -4.57
CA LEU A 220 -7.94 -9.42 -5.86
C LEU A 220 -7.56 -10.81 -6.41
N VAL A 221 -7.05 -11.70 -5.53
CA VAL A 221 -6.69 -13.08 -5.87
C VAL A 221 -7.91 -13.86 -6.38
N ARG A 222 -9.04 -13.76 -5.68
CA ARG A 222 -10.29 -14.42 -6.07
C ARG A 222 -10.77 -14.07 -7.47
N ARG A 223 -10.42 -12.88 -7.96
CA ARG A 223 -10.85 -12.37 -9.27
C ARG A 223 -10.04 -12.91 -10.45
N ILE A 224 -8.77 -13.26 -10.22
CA ILE A 224 -7.83 -13.55 -11.33
C ILE A 224 -7.18 -14.93 -11.23
N ALA A 225 -7.02 -15.49 -10.01
CA ALA A 225 -6.28 -16.72 -9.83
C ALA A 225 -7.10 -17.96 -10.19
N HIS A 226 -6.44 -18.96 -10.80
CA HIS A 226 -6.99 -20.29 -11.01
C HIS A 226 -6.73 -21.19 -9.80
N ARG A 227 -5.50 -21.15 -9.28
CA ARG A 227 -5.05 -21.88 -8.10
C ARG A 227 -4.39 -20.94 -7.10
N VAL A 228 -4.42 -21.30 -5.84
CA VAL A 228 -3.85 -20.52 -4.74
C VAL A 228 -2.98 -21.40 -3.87
N CYS A 229 -1.77 -20.93 -3.55
CA CYS A 229 -0.90 -21.48 -2.53
C CYS A 229 -0.86 -20.52 -1.35
N VAL A 230 -1.22 -20.98 -0.17
CA VAL A 230 -1.18 -20.22 1.07
C VAL A 230 0.12 -20.50 1.79
N MET A 231 0.92 -19.44 2.03
CA MET A 231 2.18 -19.53 2.74
C MET A 231 2.10 -18.97 4.15
N GLN A 232 2.64 -19.72 5.12
CA GLN A 232 2.81 -19.30 6.50
C GLN A 232 4.20 -19.71 6.99
N ARG A 233 4.96 -18.76 7.56
CA ARG A 233 6.29 -19.03 8.18
C ARG A 233 7.24 -19.84 7.30
N GLY A 234 7.30 -19.50 6.01
CA GLY A 234 8.20 -20.14 5.05
C GLY A 234 7.72 -21.43 4.42
N CYS A 235 6.55 -21.95 4.80
CA CYS A 235 5.97 -23.20 4.30
C CYS A 235 4.66 -22.95 3.54
N ILE A 236 4.34 -23.79 2.57
CA ILE A 236 2.98 -23.88 2.01
C ILE A 236 2.12 -24.71 2.97
N VAL A 237 1.04 -24.11 3.49
CA VAL A 237 0.14 -24.75 4.44
C VAL A 237 -1.14 -25.26 3.78
N GLU A 238 -1.54 -24.65 2.64
CA GLU A 238 -2.68 -25.09 1.86
C GLU A 238 -2.49 -24.77 0.39
N GLN A 239 -2.92 -25.65 -0.50
CA GLN A 239 -2.94 -25.44 -1.94
C GLN A 239 -4.23 -26.03 -2.51
N ALA A 240 -5.01 -25.20 -3.22
CA ALA A 240 -6.28 -25.62 -3.80
C ALA A 240 -6.62 -24.78 -5.04
N SER A 241 -7.68 -25.18 -5.77
CA SER A 241 -8.32 -24.29 -6.72
C SER A 241 -8.83 -23.03 -6.02
N CYS A 242 -8.86 -21.90 -6.72
CA CYS A 242 -9.32 -20.65 -6.13
C CYS A 242 -10.75 -20.81 -5.55
N GLU A 243 -11.65 -21.46 -6.29
CA GLU A 243 -13.03 -21.68 -5.85
C GLU A 243 -13.12 -22.50 -4.56
N GLU A 244 -12.36 -23.60 -4.51
CA GLU A 244 -12.32 -24.50 -3.36
C GLU A 244 -11.79 -23.81 -2.10
N LEU A 245 -10.68 -23.08 -2.21
CA LEU A 245 -10.06 -22.37 -1.10
C LEU A 245 -11.00 -21.35 -0.46
N PHE A 246 -11.76 -20.61 -1.28
CA PHE A 246 -12.69 -19.59 -0.78
C PHE A 246 -14.00 -20.20 -0.25
N ARG A 247 -14.43 -21.36 -0.77
CA ARG A 247 -15.67 -22.02 -0.34
C ARG A 247 -15.46 -22.86 0.91
N SER A 248 -14.35 -23.58 1.01
CA SER A 248 -14.10 -24.56 2.06
C SER A 248 -12.62 -24.64 2.46
N PRO A 249 -12.06 -23.58 3.08
CA PRO A 249 -10.67 -23.57 3.51
C PRO A 249 -10.41 -24.66 4.56
N GLN A 250 -9.39 -25.48 4.35
CA GLN A 250 -9.09 -26.62 5.21
C GLN A 250 -8.15 -26.25 6.37
N HIS A 251 -7.12 -25.44 6.10
CA HIS A 251 -6.15 -25.09 7.11
C HIS A 251 -6.66 -23.95 8.03
N PRO A 252 -6.44 -24.04 9.37
CA PRO A 252 -6.87 -23.00 10.31
C PRO A 252 -6.37 -21.59 9.96
N TYR A 253 -5.12 -21.49 9.54
CA TYR A 253 -4.53 -20.20 9.11
C TYR A 253 -5.22 -19.61 7.87
N THR A 254 -5.63 -20.45 6.91
CA THR A 254 -6.39 -19.97 5.73
C THR A 254 -7.74 -19.40 6.15
N ARG A 255 -8.42 -20.04 7.12
CA ARG A 255 -9.68 -19.52 7.67
C ARG A 255 -9.47 -18.18 8.39
N GLU A 256 -8.40 -18.07 9.16
CA GLU A 256 -8.02 -16.84 9.83
C GLU A 256 -7.74 -15.73 8.81
N LEU A 257 -6.96 -16.02 7.77
CA LEU A 257 -6.59 -15.08 6.72
C LEU A 257 -7.81 -14.60 5.92
N LEU A 258 -8.75 -15.50 5.60
CA LEU A 258 -10.02 -15.17 4.93
C LEU A 258 -10.98 -14.38 5.84
N GLY A 259 -10.95 -14.64 7.15
CA GLY A 259 -11.73 -13.91 8.16
C GLY A 259 -11.07 -12.62 8.67
N ALA A 260 -9.91 -12.24 8.15
CA ALA A 260 -9.14 -11.09 8.64
C ALA A 260 -9.65 -9.73 8.14
N GLU A 261 -10.77 -9.67 7.42
CA GLU A 261 -11.36 -8.39 7.04
C GLU A 261 -11.81 -7.60 8.28
N PRO A 262 -11.50 -6.29 8.35
CA PRO A 262 -12.03 -5.44 9.40
C PRO A 262 -13.56 -5.48 9.40
N SER A 263 -14.16 -5.91 10.49
CA SER A 263 -15.60 -6.09 10.62
C SER A 263 -16.18 -5.25 11.77
N GLY A 264 -17.50 -5.13 11.82
CA GLY A 264 -18.22 -4.31 12.79
C GLY A 264 -18.40 -2.86 12.35
N GLY A 265 -18.85 -2.02 13.27
CA GLY A 265 -19.09 -0.60 13.04
C GLY A 265 -18.21 0.31 13.90
N PRO A 266 -18.34 1.63 13.79
CA PRO A 266 -17.61 2.59 14.59
C PRO A 266 -17.91 2.45 16.10
N ALA A 267 -17.05 3.03 16.93
CA ALA A 267 -17.23 3.01 18.37
C ALA A 267 -18.52 3.75 18.78
N SER A 268 -19.28 3.16 19.72
CA SER A 268 -20.50 3.80 20.23
C SER A 268 -20.13 4.87 21.29
N ASN A 269 -19.85 6.07 20.85
CA ASN A 269 -19.46 7.19 21.71
C ASN A 269 -20.60 8.19 21.90
N LYS A 270 -20.54 8.97 22.99
CA LYS A 270 -21.42 10.14 23.15
C LYS A 270 -21.04 11.18 22.10
N ILE A 271 -22.03 11.59 21.32
CA ILE A 271 -21.87 12.69 20.36
C ILE A 271 -21.75 14.00 21.17
N GLY A 272 -20.58 14.63 21.06
CA GLY A 272 -20.32 15.94 21.68
C GLY A 272 -20.72 17.12 20.79
N ALA A 273 -20.36 18.32 21.25
CA ALA A 273 -20.44 19.52 20.40
C ALA A 273 -19.49 19.42 19.20
N PRO A 274 -19.66 20.25 18.18
CA PRO A 274 -18.71 20.33 17.07
C PRO A 274 -17.29 20.62 17.58
N LEU A 275 -16.36 19.71 17.32
CA LEU A 275 -14.94 19.86 17.67
C LEU A 275 -14.18 20.59 16.57
N LEU A 276 -14.47 20.23 15.32
CA LEU A 276 -13.83 20.79 14.13
C LEU A 276 -14.90 21.24 13.14
N GLU A 277 -14.81 22.49 12.71
CA GLU A 277 -15.66 23.05 11.66
C GLU A 277 -14.80 23.65 10.56
N VAL A 278 -15.12 23.35 9.33
CA VAL A 278 -14.39 23.78 8.14
C VAL A 278 -15.37 24.41 7.14
N GLU A 279 -15.08 25.63 6.69
CA GLU A 279 -15.93 26.38 5.76
C GLU A 279 -15.11 26.92 4.58
N ASP A 280 -15.54 26.60 3.37
CA ASP A 280 -14.96 27.03 2.08
C ASP A 280 -13.44 26.84 2.00
N LEU A 281 -12.92 25.69 2.49
CA LEU A 281 -11.49 25.43 2.56
C LEU A 281 -10.92 25.20 1.17
N LYS A 282 -9.86 25.96 0.85
CA LYS A 282 -9.17 25.91 -0.45
C LYS A 282 -7.66 25.80 -0.27
N VAL A 283 -7.04 24.87 -1.00
CA VAL A 283 -5.58 24.74 -1.13
C VAL A 283 -5.23 24.66 -2.60
N TRP A 284 -4.63 25.72 -3.12
CA TRP A 284 -4.28 25.85 -4.51
C TRP A 284 -2.78 26.03 -4.66
N PHE A 285 -2.12 25.08 -5.32
CA PHE A 285 -0.67 25.13 -5.59
C PHE A 285 -0.41 25.82 -6.93
N PRO A 286 0.40 26.90 -6.99
CA PRO A 286 0.65 27.64 -8.21
C PRO A 286 1.53 26.84 -9.18
N ILE A 287 1.09 26.72 -10.45
CA ILE A 287 1.89 26.22 -11.56
C ILE A 287 2.69 27.39 -12.14
N LYS A 288 4.01 27.36 -11.94
CA LYS A 288 4.92 28.41 -12.42
C LYS A 288 5.60 27.98 -13.70
N LYS A 289 5.60 28.84 -14.75
CA LYS A 289 6.29 28.61 -16.02
C LYS A 289 7.24 29.78 -16.38
N GLY A 290 8.23 29.45 -17.22
CA GLY A 290 9.21 30.40 -17.76
C GLY A 290 10.31 30.80 -16.78
N LEU A 291 11.31 31.57 -17.29
CA LEU A 291 12.51 32.00 -16.54
C LEU A 291 12.14 32.86 -15.31
N LEU A 292 11.08 33.66 -15.41
CA LEU A 292 10.57 34.54 -14.35
C LEU A 292 9.61 33.81 -13.38
N LYS A 293 9.41 32.49 -13.49
CA LYS A 293 8.54 31.68 -12.62
C LYS A 293 7.15 32.30 -12.41
N ARG A 294 6.53 32.86 -13.46
CA ARG A 294 5.20 33.43 -13.38
C ARG A 294 4.15 32.34 -13.20
N THR A 295 3.21 32.56 -12.29
CA THR A 295 2.07 31.67 -12.08
C THR A 295 1.16 31.73 -13.31
N VAL A 296 0.98 30.61 -13.98
CA VAL A 296 0.13 30.48 -15.19
C VAL A 296 -1.17 29.76 -14.91
N ASP A 297 -1.21 28.95 -13.84
CA ASP A 297 -2.38 28.17 -13.43
C ASP A 297 -2.18 27.66 -11.99
N HIS A 298 -3.18 26.95 -11.44
CA HIS A 298 -3.14 26.36 -10.12
C HIS A 298 -3.61 24.92 -10.15
N VAL A 299 -2.92 24.05 -9.42
CA VAL A 299 -3.46 22.74 -9.03
C VAL A 299 -4.38 22.96 -7.83
N LYS A 300 -5.68 22.79 -8.02
CA LYS A 300 -6.70 22.93 -6.98
C LYS A 300 -6.79 21.62 -6.19
N ALA A 301 -5.88 21.41 -5.26
CA ALA A 301 -5.83 20.18 -4.48
C ALA A 301 -7.01 20.05 -3.49
N VAL A 302 -7.50 21.17 -2.98
CA VAL A 302 -8.73 21.30 -2.18
C VAL A 302 -9.46 22.54 -2.70
N ASP A 303 -10.75 22.41 -3.03
CA ASP A 303 -11.52 23.48 -3.68
C ASP A 303 -12.93 23.59 -3.10
N GLY A 304 -13.08 24.37 -2.01
CA GLY A 304 -14.36 24.70 -1.39
C GLY A 304 -14.96 23.60 -0.52
N ILE A 305 -14.14 22.92 0.30
CA ILE A 305 -14.62 21.85 1.20
C ILE A 305 -15.25 22.42 2.46
N ASN A 306 -16.43 21.87 2.83
CA ASN A 306 -17.20 22.23 4.00
C ASN A 306 -17.59 20.99 4.79
N PHE A 307 -17.38 20.98 6.13
CA PHE A 307 -17.91 19.95 7.03
C PHE A 307 -17.84 20.39 8.50
N SER A 308 -18.59 19.66 9.33
CA SER A 308 -18.54 19.77 10.79
C SER A 308 -18.35 18.36 11.36
N LEU A 309 -17.40 18.22 12.30
CA LEU A 309 -17.07 16.96 12.95
C LEU A 309 -17.29 17.09 14.47
N PRO A 310 -18.31 16.42 15.03
CA PRO A 310 -18.54 16.37 16.46
C PRO A 310 -17.46 15.62 17.21
N GLN A 311 -17.24 15.98 18.48
CA GLN A 311 -16.33 15.27 19.37
C GLN A 311 -16.74 13.79 19.52
N GLY A 312 -15.76 12.90 19.54
CA GLY A 312 -15.95 11.46 19.71
C GLY A 312 -16.34 10.71 18.40
N GLN A 313 -16.51 11.44 17.28
CA GLN A 313 -16.83 10.83 16.00
C GLN A 313 -15.62 10.65 15.09
N THR A 314 -15.79 9.79 14.11
CA THR A 314 -14.82 9.58 13.01
C THR A 314 -15.43 10.07 11.70
N LEU A 315 -14.76 11.00 11.01
CA LEU A 315 -15.02 11.32 9.62
C LEU A 315 -14.07 10.51 8.73
N GLY A 316 -14.60 9.54 7.98
CA GLY A 316 -13.87 8.83 6.94
C GLY A 316 -13.77 9.68 5.68
N ILE A 317 -12.57 9.85 5.14
CA ILE A 317 -12.30 10.61 3.91
C ILE A 317 -11.74 9.65 2.87
N VAL A 318 -12.48 9.45 1.79
CA VAL A 318 -12.15 8.47 0.74
C VAL A 318 -12.09 9.13 -0.64
N GLY A 319 -11.42 8.46 -1.59
CA GLY A 319 -11.28 8.90 -2.98
C GLY A 319 -9.98 8.39 -3.58
N GLU A 320 -9.79 8.58 -4.89
CA GLU A 320 -8.59 8.16 -5.61
C GLU A 320 -7.32 8.84 -5.10
N SER A 321 -6.16 8.23 -5.41
CA SER A 321 -4.85 8.84 -5.12
C SER A 321 -4.73 10.19 -5.85
N GLY A 322 -4.25 11.22 -5.12
CA GLY A 322 -4.18 12.57 -5.67
C GLY A 322 -5.49 13.36 -5.67
N SER A 323 -6.59 12.85 -5.09
CA SER A 323 -7.86 13.59 -4.97
C SER A 323 -7.83 14.75 -3.95
N GLY A 324 -6.75 14.90 -3.17
CA GLY A 324 -6.57 16.01 -2.22
C GLY A 324 -6.75 15.66 -0.74
N LYS A 325 -7.00 14.39 -0.38
CA LYS A 325 -7.28 13.93 1.00
C LYS A 325 -6.21 14.31 2.02
N SER A 326 -4.95 13.90 1.77
CA SER A 326 -3.83 14.25 2.67
C SER A 326 -3.58 15.76 2.71
N THR A 327 -3.76 16.45 1.58
CA THR A 327 -3.67 17.91 1.51
C THR A 327 -4.72 18.57 2.39
N LEU A 328 -5.96 18.07 2.38
CA LEU A 328 -7.03 18.51 3.27
C LEU A 328 -6.64 18.34 4.75
N GLY A 329 -6.17 17.16 5.14
CA GLY A 329 -5.72 16.88 6.50
C GLY A 329 -4.58 17.81 6.96
N LEU A 330 -3.55 18.00 6.12
CA LEU A 330 -2.43 18.90 6.42
C LEU A 330 -2.86 20.37 6.53
N ALA A 331 -3.84 20.81 5.72
CA ALA A 331 -4.38 22.17 5.79
C ALA A 331 -5.15 22.41 7.11
N ILE A 332 -5.96 21.43 7.55
CA ILE A 332 -6.69 21.48 8.82
C ILE A 332 -5.72 21.64 10.00
N LEU A 333 -4.61 20.88 9.99
CA LEU A 333 -3.56 20.97 11.01
C LEU A 333 -2.65 22.22 10.87
N ARG A 334 -2.95 23.10 9.92
CA ARG A 334 -2.14 24.30 9.64
C ARG A 334 -0.67 23.99 9.36
N LEU A 335 -0.40 22.82 8.77
CA LEU A 335 0.94 22.43 8.31
C LEU A 335 1.26 22.99 6.92
N ILE A 336 0.23 23.29 6.13
CA ILE A 336 0.31 23.98 4.84
C ILE A 336 -0.65 25.18 4.82
N GLY A 337 -0.39 26.14 3.94
CA GLY A 337 -1.24 27.30 3.75
C GLY A 337 -2.56 26.96 3.07
N SER A 338 -3.65 27.55 3.55
CA SER A 338 -4.99 27.39 3.00
C SER A 338 -5.77 28.70 3.05
N LYS A 339 -6.89 28.76 2.30
CA LYS A 339 -7.92 29.82 2.41
C LYS A 339 -9.20 29.17 2.88
N GLY A 340 -10.08 29.94 3.53
CA GLY A 340 -11.30 29.45 4.16
C GLY A 340 -11.19 29.40 5.67
N ALA A 341 -12.28 29.17 6.39
CA ALA A 341 -12.31 29.18 7.85
C ALA A 341 -12.12 27.76 8.41
N ILE A 342 -11.27 27.65 9.42
CA ILE A 342 -11.06 26.43 10.21
C ILE A 342 -11.27 26.79 11.67
N ARG A 343 -12.27 26.19 12.33
CA ARG A 343 -12.52 26.35 13.75
C ARG A 343 -12.27 25.02 14.48
N PHE A 344 -11.47 25.08 15.54
CA PHE A 344 -11.20 23.96 16.42
C PHE A 344 -11.59 24.35 17.85
N GLU A 345 -12.50 23.59 18.47
CA GLU A 345 -13.09 23.94 19.77
C GLU A 345 -13.63 25.38 19.83
N GLY A 346 -14.26 25.83 18.74
CA GLY A 346 -14.77 27.19 18.57
C GLY A 346 -13.72 28.27 18.32
N LYS A 347 -12.41 27.94 18.38
CA LYS A 347 -11.30 28.86 18.06
C LYS A 347 -11.00 28.86 16.58
N GLN A 348 -10.96 30.04 15.97
CA GLN A 348 -10.61 30.20 14.56
C GLN A 348 -9.10 30.06 14.36
N LEU A 349 -8.66 29.06 13.57
CA LEU A 349 -7.25 28.72 13.35
C LEU A 349 -6.61 29.45 12.18
N ASP A 350 -7.37 29.77 11.14
CA ASP A 350 -6.87 30.38 9.89
C ASP A 350 -6.28 31.79 10.10
N CYS A 351 -6.73 32.50 11.13
CA CYS A 351 -6.21 33.82 11.50
C CYS A 351 -4.95 33.77 12.38
N LEU A 352 -4.59 32.60 12.93
CA LEU A 352 -3.48 32.46 13.87
C LEU A 352 -2.14 32.34 13.15
N THR A 353 -1.11 32.90 13.76
CA THR A 353 0.29 32.69 13.39
C THR A 353 0.76 31.28 13.78
N GLN A 354 1.90 30.82 13.21
CA GLN A 354 2.45 29.50 13.56
C GLN A 354 2.84 29.36 15.05
N SER A 355 3.22 30.45 15.70
CA SER A 355 3.50 30.49 17.14
C SER A 355 2.25 30.30 18.00
N GLU A 356 1.13 30.84 17.56
CA GLU A 356 -0.18 30.72 18.26
C GLU A 356 -0.84 29.36 18.00
N VAL A 357 -0.62 28.76 16.83
CA VAL A 357 -1.10 27.39 16.52
C VAL A 357 -0.29 26.32 17.27
N ARG A 358 1.00 26.57 17.56
CA ARG A 358 1.89 25.58 18.18
C ARG A 358 1.36 24.96 19.48
N PRO A 359 0.80 25.68 20.45
CA PRO A 359 0.19 25.09 21.65
C PRO A 359 -0.99 24.18 21.31
N LEU A 360 -1.82 24.55 20.30
CA LEU A 360 -2.99 23.78 19.90
C LEU A 360 -2.63 22.46 19.21
N ARG A 361 -1.42 22.33 18.66
CA ARG A 361 -0.93 21.07 18.08
C ARG A 361 -0.83 19.94 19.09
N ARG A 362 -0.78 20.24 20.38
CA ARG A 362 -0.91 19.23 21.43
C ARG A 362 -2.26 18.51 21.34
N GLU A 363 -3.33 19.27 21.09
CA GLU A 363 -4.70 18.76 21.02
C GLU A 363 -5.04 18.17 19.64
N MET A 364 -4.23 18.47 18.60
CA MET A 364 -4.39 18.00 17.22
C MET A 364 -3.15 17.24 16.79
N GLN A 365 -3.21 15.93 16.75
CA GLN A 365 -2.10 15.07 16.40
C GLN A 365 -2.27 14.42 15.02
N VAL A 366 -1.17 13.89 14.46
CA VAL A 366 -1.17 13.21 13.16
C VAL A 366 -0.39 11.90 13.22
N VAL A 367 -0.96 10.89 12.59
CA VAL A 367 -0.28 9.63 12.24
C VAL A 367 -0.19 9.59 10.72
N PHE A 368 1.04 9.61 10.20
CA PHE A 368 1.30 9.66 8.76
C PHE A 368 1.23 8.27 8.10
N GLN A 369 1.05 8.27 6.78
CA GLN A 369 0.93 7.09 5.94
C GLN A 369 2.13 6.14 6.01
N ASP A 370 3.35 6.68 6.05
CA ASP A 370 4.59 5.90 6.09
C ASP A 370 5.13 5.81 7.53
N PRO A 371 4.97 4.67 8.21
CA PRO A 371 5.53 4.49 9.56
C PRO A 371 7.07 4.42 9.56
N PHE A 372 7.70 4.08 8.41
CA PHE A 372 9.16 4.05 8.29
C PHE A 372 9.74 5.47 8.20
N GLY A 373 9.19 6.31 7.35
CA GLY A 373 9.64 7.69 7.16
C GLY A 373 9.22 8.62 8.30
N SER A 374 8.14 8.28 9.04
CA SER A 374 7.62 9.13 10.13
C SER A 374 8.35 8.94 11.46
N LEU A 375 9.08 7.85 11.65
CA LEU A 375 9.87 7.58 12.85
C LEU A 375 11.36 7.76 12.56
N SER A 376 12.04 8.61 13.34
CA SER A 376 13.47 8.83 13.17
C SER A 376 14.26 7.54 13.42
N PRO A 377 15.03 7.01 12.45
CA PRO A 377 15.79 5.78 12.64
C PRO A 377 16.96 5.91 13.62
N ARG A 378 17.29 7.15 14.01
CA ARG A 378 18.39 7.49 14.93
C ARG A 378 17.95 7.71 16.38
N MET A 379 16.64 7.65 16.64
CA MET A 379 16.07 7.83 17.96
C MET A 379 15.50 6.51 18.47
N CYS A 380 15.66 6.22 19.75
CA CYS A 380 14.96 5.08 20.36
C CYS A 380 13.46 5.37 20.54
N VAL A 381 12.67 4.35 20.76
CA VAL A 381 11.21 4.47 20.90
C VAL A 381 10.84 5.41 22.05
N ASN A 382 11.57 5.38 23.17
CA ASN A 382 11.38 6.29 24.29
C ASN A 382 11.48 7.76 23.86
N ASP A 383 12.47 8.07 23.05
CA ASP A 383 12.68 9.44 22.57
C ASP A 383 11.63 9.88 21.55
N ILE A 384 11.23 8.96 20.66
CA ILE A 384 10.20 9.22 19.65
C ILE A 384 8.85 9.49 20.32
N VAL A 385 8.42 8.62 21.25
CA VAL A 385 7.13 8.78 21.94
C VAL A 385 7.14 9.98 22.87
N GLY A 386 8.25 10.20 23.59
CA GLY A 386 8.41 11.29 24.55
C GLY A 386 8.70 12.67 23.95
N GLU A 387 9.00 12.75 22.64
CA GLU A 387 9.37 14.01 21.98
C GLU A 387 8.31 15.12 22.19
N GLY A 388 7.03 14.80 21.98
CA GLY A 388 5.93 15.74 22.17
C GLY A 388 5.81 16.26 23.60
N LEU A 389 6.00 15.40 24.61
CA LEU A 389 5.98 15.78 26.01
C LEU A 389 7.08 16.81 26.32
N ARG A 390 8.29 16.58 25.80
CA ARG A 390 9.44 17.50 25.96
C ARG A 390 9.20 18.85 25.26
N ILE A 391 8.72 18.82 24.01
CA ILE A 391 8.44 20.04 23.22
C ILE A 391 7.38 20.92 23.90
N HIS A 392 6.34 20.30 24.45
CA HIS A 392 5.26 21.00 25.15
C HIS A 392 5.51 21.21 26.65
N LYS A 393 6.71 20.81 27.15
CA LYS A 393 7.14 20.96 28.56
C LYS A 393 6.13 20.36 29.54
N MET A 394 5.63 19.16 29.25
CA MET A 394 4.62 18.47 30.04
C MET A 394 5.26 17.59 31.10
N GLY A 395 5.10 17.95 32.38
CA GLY A 395 5.54 17.16 33.52
C GLY A 395 7.07 17.08 33.70
N THR A 396 7.45 16.40 34.78
CA THR A 396 8.83 16.05 35.11
C THR A 396 9.35 14.87 34.28
N ALA A 397 10.63 14.59 34.29
CA ALA A 397 11.22 13.45 33.59
C ALA A 397 10.58 12.10 34.00
N ALA A 398 10.30 11.91 35.30
CA ALA A 398 9.65 10.71 35.82
C ALA A 398 8.20 10.58 35.34
N GLU A 399 7.44 11.70 35.32
CA GLU A 399 6.08 11.72 34.79
C GLU A 399 6.04 11.47 33.28
N GLN A 400 7.00 12.00 32.53
CA GLN A 400 7.15 11.74 31.10
C GLN A 400 7.43 10.25 30.84
N GLU A 401 8.34 9.65 31.59
CA GLU A 401 8.64 8.22 31.46
C GLU A 401 7.42 7.35 31.78
N ALA A 402 6.68 7.67 32.86
CA ALA A 402 5.45 6.99 33.21
C ALA A 402 4.38 7.11 32.11
N ALA A 403 4.25 8.30 31.50
CA ALA A 403 3.33 8.52 30.38
C ALA A 403 3.72 7.72 29.14
N ILE A 404 5.02 7.62 28.80
CA ILE A 404 5.51 6.83 27.69
C ILE A 404 5.22 5.33 27.90
N ILE A 405 5.51 4.81 29.11
CA ILE A 405 5.23 3.43 29.49
C ILE A 405 3.73 3.13 29.35
N ALA A 406 2.87 4.04 29.83
CA ALA A 406 1.43 3.90 29.73
C ALA A 406 0.97 3.90 28.25
N ALA A 407 1.48 4.82 27.42
CA ALA A 407 1.12 4.90 26.00
C ALA A 407 1.55 3.63 25.22
N LEU A 408 2.72 3.07 25.52
CA LEU A 408 3.18 1.81 24.91
C LEU A 408 2.28 0.62 25.28
N LYS A 409 1.86 0.53 26.55
CA LYS A 409 0.91 -0.49 27.02
C LYS A 409 -0.45 -0.35 26.33
N GLU A 410 -0.95 0.89 26.16
CA GLU A 410 -2.23 1.16 25.49
C GLU A 410 -2.24 0.68 24.02
N VAL A 411 -1.12 0.74 23.35
CA VAL A 411 -1.02 0.24 21.96
C VAL A 411 -0.59 -1.22 21.88
N GLY A 412 -0.51 -1.93 23.03
CA GLY A 412 -0.18 -3.36 23.10
C GLY A 412 1.29 -3.67 22.79
N LEU A 413 2.19 -2.75 23.13
CA LEU A 413 3.63 -2.96 23.06
C LEU A 413 4.22 -3.18 24.47
N ASP A 414 5.22 -4.05 24.55
CA ASP A 414 5.99 -4.22 25.78
C ASP A 414 6.80 -2.95 26.07
N PRO A 415 6.58 -2.27 27.22
CA PRO A 415 7.31 -1.07 27.59
C PRO A 415 8.83 -1.23 27.67
N GLU A 416 9.33 -2.43 27.93
CA GLU A 416 10.78 -2.68 27.96
C GLU A 416 11.43 -2.52 26.59
N THR A 417 10.64 -2.58 25.52
CA THR A 417 11.11 -2.33 24.15
C THR A 417 11.38 -0.85 23.85
N ARG A 418 11.09 0.07 24.80
CA ARG A 418 11.25 1.54 24.62
C ARG A 418 12.70 1.97 24.33
N HIS A 419 13.68 1.14 24.69
CA HIS A 419 15.10 1.41 24.43
C HIS A 419 15.58 0.95 23.05
N ARG A 420 14.74 0.24 22.29
CA ARG A 420 15.06 -0.23 20.95
C ARG A 420 14.83 0.85 19.89
N TYR A 421 15.40 0.63 18.72
CA TYR A 421 15.27 1.51 17.57
C TYR A 421 14.15 1.05 16.60
N PRO A 422 13.55 1.95 15.81
CA PRO A 422 12.44 1.59 14.89
C PRO A 422 12.75 0.43 13.95
N HIS A 423 13.99 0.29 13.48
CA HIS A 423 14.37 -0.78 12.55
C HIS A 423 14.32 -2.20 13.16
N GLU A 424 14.24 -2.33 14.50
CA GLU A 424 14.10 -3.60 15.20
C GLU A 424 12.64 -4.08 15.32
N PHE A 425 11.68 -3.31 14.81
CA PHE A 425 10.26 -3.58 14.91
C PHE A 425 9.64 -3.92 13.56
N SER A 426 8.60 -4.75 13.57
CA SER A 426 7.76 -5.01 12.38
C SER A 426 6.98 -3.76 11.95
N GLY A 427 6.45 -3.76 10.72
CA GLY A 427 5.62 -2.66 10.21
C GLY A 427 4.43 -2.33 11.11
N GLY A 428 3.69 -3.34 11.57
CA GLY A 428 2.56 -3.15 12.49
C GLY A 428 2.98 -2.63 13.87
N GLN A 429 4.13 -3.07 14.39
CA GLN A 429 4.68 -2.53 15.65
C GLN A 429 5.11 -1.07 15.49
N ARG A 430 5.73 -0.68 14.37
CA ARG A 430 6.07 0.72 14.06
C ARG A 430 4.83 1.60 13.98
N GLN A 431 3.75 1.08 13.37
CA GLN A 431 2.47 1.78 13.33
C GLN A 431 1.92 2.02 14.74
N ARG A 432 1.99 1.02 15.63
CA ARG A 432 1.61 1.16 17.04
C ARG A 432 2.46 2.20 17.77
N ILE A 433 3.77 2.27 17.48
CA ILE A 433 4.66 3.32 18.02
C ILE A 433 4.22 4.72 17.53
N ALA A 434 3.87 4.87 16.25
CA ALA A 434 3.37 6.13 15.70
C ALA A 434 2.05 6.56 16.36
N ILE A 435 1.15 5.60 16.64
CA ILE A 435 -0.10 5.85 17.39
C ILE A 435 0.23 6.24 18.84
N ALA A 436 1.15 5.53 19.52
CA ALA A 436 1.57 5.86 20.90
C ALA A 436 2.16 7.27 20.99
N ARG A 437 2.97 7.70 20.01
CA ARG A 437 3.52 9.06 19.90
C ARG A 437 2.42 10.13 19.85
N ALA A 438 1.35 9.88 19.11
CA ALA A 438 0.20 10.79 19.06
C ALA A 438 -0.61 10.75 20.37
N LEU A 439 -0.86 9.56 20.91
CA LEU A 439 -1.72 9.32 22.07
C LEU A 439 -1.14 9.86 23.39
N VAL A 440 0.19 9.86 23.56
CA VAL A 440 0.87 10.27 24.80
C VAL A 440 0.54 11.70 25.21
N LEU A 441 0.19 12.56 24.25
CA LEU A 441 -0.22 13.94 24.45
C LEU A 441 -1.69 14.08 24.85
N LYS A 442 -2.49 12.99 24.82
CA LYS A 442 -3.92 12.95 25.08
C LYS A 442 -4.69 13.97 24.22
N PRO A 443 -4.56 13.89 22.88
CA PRO A 443 -5.19 14.85 21.98
C PRO A 443 -6.71 14.71 21.94
N ALA A 444 -7.41 15.76 21.52
CA ALA A 444 -8.85 15.71 21.22
C ALA A 444 -9.11 15.22 19.78
N LEU A 445 -8.20 15.53 18.84
CA LEU A 445 -8.29 15.19 17.42
C LEU A 445 -7.03 14.44 16.96
N ILE A 446 -7.20 13.34 16.25
CA ILE A 446 -6.10 12.66 15.54
C ILE A 446 -6.45 12.56 14.06
N LEU A 447 -5.59 13.14 13.21
CA LEU A 447 -5.56 12.85 11.79
C LEU A 447 -4.81 11.53 11.56
N LEU A 448 -5.49 10.57 10.96
CA LEU A 448 -4.96 9.26 10.58
C LEU A 448 -4.87 9.22 9.05
N ASP A 449 -3.69 9.48 8.49
CA ASP A 449 -3.48 9.51 7.04
C ASP A 449 -2.98 8.16 6.56
N GLU A 450 -3.87 7.36 6.00
CA GLU A 450 -3.64 5.99 5.52
C GLU A 450 -2.88 5.09 6.50
N PRO A 451 -3.28 4.99 7.77
CA PRO A 451 -2.48 4.36 8.82
C PRO A 451 -2.34 2.84 8.68
N THR A 452 -3.00 2.23 7.72
CA THR A 452 -3.02 0.77 7.53
C THR A 452 -2.59 0.33 6.13
N SER A 453 -2.23 1.25 5.23
CA SER A 453 -1.98 0.97 3.80
C SER A 453 -0.78 0.05 3.53
N ALA A 454 0.22 0.04 4.41
CA ALA A 454 1.43 -0.79 4.29
C ALA A 454 1.38 -2.08 5.14
N LEU A 455 0.19 -2.44 5.69
CA LEU A 455 0.02 -3.55 6.61
C LEU A 455 -0.74 -4.70 5.93
N ASP A 456 -0.41 -5.93 6.30
CA ASP A 456 -1.21 -7.10 5.91
C ASP A 456 -2.58 -7.09 6.61
N ARG A 457 -3.54 -7.86 6.08
CA ARG A 457 -4.94 -7.87 6.53
C ARG A 457 -5.11 -8.19 8.03
N THR A 458 -4.31 -9.10 8.57
CA THR A 458 -4.38 -9.49 9.98
C THR A 458 -3.95 -8.34 10.88
N VAL A 459 -2.81 -7.72 10.57
CA VAL A 459 -2.31 -6.55 11.32
C VAL A 459 -3.22 -5.34 11.14
N GLN A 460 -3.77 -5.15 9.94
CA GLN A 460 -4.74 -4.10 9.64
C GLN A 460 -5.98 -4.19 10.54
N ARG A 461 -6.57 -5.40 10.68
CA ARG A 461 -7.68 -5.64 11.61
C ARG A 461 -7.31 -5.29 13.05
N GLN A 462 -6.13 -5.73 13.51
CA GLN A 462 -5.67 -5.42 14.88
C GLN A 462 -5.50 -3.92 15.13
N VAL A 463 -5.02 -3.15 14.14
CA VAL A 463 -4.89 -1.69 14.25
C VAL A 463 -6.27 -1.02 14.26
N VAL A 464 -7.23 -1.50 13.46
CA VAL A 464 -8.61 -1.01 13.46
C VAL A 464 -9.28 -1.24 14.83
N GLU A 465 -9.16 -2.44 15.39
CA GLU A 465 -9.67 -2.78 16.72
C GLU A 465 -9.02 -1.91 17.82
N LEU A 466 -7.69 -1.69 17.73
CA LEU A 466 -6.97 -0.80 18.62
C LEU A 466 -7.52 0.64 18.55
N LEU A 467 -7.63 1.22 17.35
CA LEU A 467 -8.14 2.58 17.16
C LEU A 467 -9.58 2.72 17.71
N ARG A 468 -10.43 1.71 17.50
CA ARG A 468 -11.80 1.67 18.04
C ARG A 468 -11.81 1.64 19.57
N SER A 469 -10.97 0.81 20.18
CA SER A 469 -10.85 0.73 21.64
C SER A 469 -10.33 2.02 22.27
N LEU A 470 -9.31 2.64 21.64
CA LEU A 470 -8.79 3.93 22.07
C LEU A 470 -9.82 5.06 21.94
N GLN A 471 -10.59 5.05 20.84
CA GLN A 471 -11.69 6.01 20.64
C GLN A 471 -12.76 5.90 21.72
N ALA A 472 -13.21 4.67 22.01
CA ALA A 472 -14.20 4.42 23.06
C ALA A 472 -13.68 4.82 24.45
N LYS A 473 -12.41 4.53 24.76
CA LYS A 473 -11.79 4.79 26.06
C LYS A 473 -11.55 6.26 26.34
N TYR A 474 -11.07 7.01 25.32
CA TYR A 474 -10.62 8.39 25.46
C TYR A 474 -11.52 9.41 24.78
N ASN A 475 -12.65 8.98 24.21
CA ASN A 475 -13.57 9.81 23.42
C ASN A 475 -12.85 10.59 22.30
N LEU A 476 -11.89 9.95 21.62
CA LEU A 476 -11.08 10.57 20.57
C LEU A 476 -11.91 10.88 19.33
N THR A 477 -11.59 11.98 18.67
CA THR A 477 -12.16 12.35 17.39
C THR A 477 -11.15 12.04 16.29
N TYR A 478 -11.58 11.36 15.22
CA TYR A 478 -10.70 10.97 14.12
C TYR A 478 -11.09 11.65 12.81
N LEU A 479 -10.09 12.20 12.11
CA LEU A 479 -10.10 12.38 10.66
C LEU A 479 -9.38 11.19 10.07
N PHE A 480 -10.10 10.28 9.44
CA PHE A 480 -9.57 9.01 8.96
C PHE A 480 -9.50 8.99 7.43
N ILE A 481 -8.32 9.13 6.87
CA ILE A 481 -8.06 9.06 5.43
C ILE A 481 -7.64 7.64 5.08
N SER A 482 -8.32 7.01 4.13
CA SER A 482 -7.94 5.70 3.61
C SER A 482 -8.50 5.48 2.20
N HIS A 483 -7.83 4.64 1.44
CA HIS A 483 -8.35 4.08 0.20
C HIS A 483 -9.01 2.70 0.41
N ASP A 484 -8.84 2.08 1.60
CA ASP A 484 -9.48 0.81 1.97
C ASP A 484 -10.86 1.07 2.59
N LEU A 485 -11.90 0.80 1.79
CA LEU A 485 -13.28 1.06 2.18
C LEU A 485 -13.81 0.11 3.25
N ALA A 486 -13.25 -1.08 3.41
CA ALA A 486 -13.61 -2.00 4.50
C ALA A 486 -13.17 -1.43 5.85
N VAL A 487 -11.96 -0.87 5.91
CA VAL A 487 -11.45 -0.19 7.11
C VAL A 487 -12.26 1.06 7.43
N VAL A 488 -12.57 1.87 6.42
CA VAL A 488 -13.38 3.09 6.59
C VAL A 488 -14.77 2.74 7.11
N LYS A 489 -15.42 1.70 6.56
CA LYS A 489 -16.72 1.21 7.02
C LYS A 489 -16.70 0.77 8.48
N ALA A 490 -15.59 0.13 8.91
CA ALA A 490 -15.43 -0.37 10.27
C ALA A 490 -15.19 0.73 11.33
N LEU A 491 -14.72 1.93 10.94
CA LEU A 491 -14.33 3.00 11.86
C LEU A 491 -15.16 4.27 11.76
N SER A 492 -15.82 4.53 10.62
CA SER A 492 -16.36 5.84 10.32
C SER A 492 -17.83 5.98 10.71
N HIS A 493 -18.18 7.08 11.37
CA HIS A 493 -19.55 7.50 11.64
C HIS A 493 -20.10 8.32 10.47
N GLN A 494 -19.26 9.19 9.91
CA GLN A 494 -19.56 9.99 8.73
C GLN A 494 -18.57 9.64 7.62
N LEU A 495 -19.02 9.74 6.38
CA LEU A 495 -18.20 9.52 5.18
C LEU A 495 -18.20 10.77 4.31
N MET A 496 -17.01 11.12 3.80
CA MET A 496 -16.79 12.15 2.79
C MET A 496 -16.05 11.54 1.61
N VAL A 497 -16.65 11.60 0.44
CA VAL A 497 -16.05 11.14 -0.82
C VAL A 497 -15.49 12.33 -1.58
N VAL A 498 -14.17 12.31 -1.84
CA VAL A 498 -13.45 13.42 -2.47
C VAL A 498 -12.98 13.01 -3.87
N LYS A 499 -13.26 13.86 -4.87
CA LYS A 499 -12.79 13.72 -6.24
C LYS A 499 -12.28 15.06 -6.76
N HIS A 500 -11.05 15.09 -7.30
CA HIS A 500 -10.44 16.31 -7.87
C HIS A 500 -10.51 17.55 -6.94
N GLY A 501 -10.27 17.35 -5.64
CA GLY A 501 -10.28 18.42 -4.64
C GLY A 501 -11.66 18.86 -4.16
N GLN A 502 -12.73 18.27 -4.62
CA GLN A 502 -14.12 18.60 -4.26
C GLN A 502 -14.82 17.42 -3.59
N VAL A 503 -15.76 17.72 -2.69
CA VAL A 503 -16.64 16.72 -2.09
C VAL A 503 -17.74 16.38 -3.09
N VAL A 504 -17.86 15.10 -3.45
CA VAL A 504 -18.90 14.62 -4.37
C VAL A 504 -20.08 14.00 -3.63
N GLU A 505 -19.83 13.43 -2.45
CA GLU A 505 -20.87 12.89 -1.58
C GLU A 505 -20.40 12.94 -0.12
N GLN A 506 -21.30 13.29 0.81
CA GLN A 506 -21.02 13.37 2.24
C GLN A 506 -22.28 13.08 3.05
N GLY A 507 -22.13 12.36 4.18
CA GLY A 507 -23.24 12.06 5.06
C GLY A 507 -22.92 10.97 6.07
N ASP A 508 -23.98 10.38 6.64
CA ASP A 508 -23.87 9.20 7.49
C ASP A 508 -23.22 8.04 6.73
N ALA A 509 -22.21 7.41 7.36
CA ALA A 509 -21.41 6.39 6.68
C ALA A 509 -22.26 5.17 6.31
N GLN A 510 -23.14 4.69 7.22
CA GLN A 510 -23.98 3.52 6.94
C GLN A 510 -24.92 3.79 5.77
N SER A 511 -25.49 4.97 5.69
CA SER A 511 -26.41 5.38 4.63
C SER A 511 -25.71 5.40 3.26
N ILE A 512 -24.52 5.98 3.18
CA ILE A 512 -23.73 6.04 1.92
C ILE A 512 -23.27 4.63 1.50
N PHE A 513 -22.80 3.79 2.44
CA PHE A 513 -22.40 2.41 2.14
C PHE A 513 -23.57 1.53 1.68
N ALA A 514 -24.80 1.79 2.18
CA ALA A 514 -26.00 1.03 1.80
C ALA A 514 -26.60 1.51 0.48
N ALA A 515 -26.62 2.81 0.21
CA ALA A 515 -27.30 3.42 -0.93
C ALA A 515 -26.55 4.67 -1.44
N PRO A 516 -25.38 4.52 -2.09
CA PRO A 516 -24.61 5.62 -2.63
C PRO A 516 -25.39 6.32 -3.74
N GLN A 517 -25.45 7.66 -3.70
CA GLN A 517 -26.22 8.46 -4.66
C GLN A 517 -25.36 8.92 -5.86
N HIS A 518 -24.09 9.26 -5.58
CA HIS A 518 -23.24 9.79 -6.63
C HIS A 518 -22.61 8.65 -7.47
N PRO A 519 -22.60 8.71 -8.82
CA PRO A 519 -22.05 7.65 -9.68
C PRO A 519 -20.59 7.28 -9.37
N TYR A 520 -19.78 8.24 -8.99
CA TYR A 520 -18.39 7.99 -8.59
C TYR A 520 -18.31 7.17 -7.29
N THR A 521 -19.17 7.46 -6.31
CA THR A 521 -19.25 6.69 -5.06
C THR A 521 -19.68 5.26 -5.33
N GLN A 522 -20.68 5.07 -6.23
CA GLN A 522 -21.12 3.74 -6.66
C GLN A 522 -19.97 2.95 -7.27
N GLN A 523 -19.24 3.53 -8.23
CA GLN A 523 -18.06 2.89 -8.83
C GLN A 523 -16.98 2.54 -7.80
N LEU A 524 -16.74 3.44 -6.83
CA LEU A 524 -15.73 3.22 -5.78
C LEU A 524 -16.13 2.05 -4.85
N LEU A 525 -17.41 1.99 -4.44
CA LEU A 525 -17.94 0.92 -3.58
C LEU A 525 -18.05 -0.40 -4.33
N GLU A 526 -18.51 -0.39 -5.58
CA GLU A 526 -18.50 -1.57 -6.45
C GLU A 526 -17.07 -2.13 -6.57
N ALA A 527 -16.09 -1.28 -6.82
CA ALA A 527 -14.70 -1.71 -6.93
C ALA A 527 -14.17 -2.37 -5.64
N ALA A 528 -14.60 -1.90 -4.46
CA ALA A 528 -14.11 -2.40 -3.17
C ALA A 528 -14.84 -3.66 -2.67
N PHE A 529 -16.15 -3.76 -2.93
CA PHE A 529 -17.02 -4.80 -2.35
C PHE A 529 -17.61 -5.75 -3.39
N LEU A 530 -17.20 -5.67 -4.67
CA LEU A 530 -17.71 -6.56 -5.71
C LEU A 530 -17.54 -8.03 -5.30
N ALA A 531 -18.69 -8.69 -5.12
CA ALA A 531 -18.77 -10.14 -5.19
C ALA A 531 -18.17 -10.63 -6.53
N PRO A 532 -17.59 -11.84 -6.60
CA PRO A 532 -17.05 -12.36 -7.84
C PRO A 532 -18.14 -12.30 -8.92
N ALA A 533 -17.76 -11.84 -10.11
CA ALA A 533 -18.63 -11.96 -11.26
C ALA A 533 -19.10 -13.42 -11.31
N THR A 534 -20.38 -13.63 -11.05
CA THR A 534 -21.04 -14.91 -11.33
C THR A 534 -20.78 -15.19 -12.80
N ALA A 535 -19.99 -16.23 -13.07
CA ALA A 535 -19.83 -16.75 -14.41
C ALA A 535 -21.24 -17.03 -14.95
N GLN A 536 -21.65 -16.24 -15.94
CA GLN A 536 -22.75 -16.58 -16.84
C GLN A 536 -22.26 -17.58 -17.88
#